data_8ae9b8f46b7bc07457ea068d5e78cee0
#
_entry.id   8ae9b8f46b7bc07457ea068d5e78cee0
#
_cell.length_a   1.000
_cell.length_b   1.000
_cell.length_c   1.000
_cell.angle_alpha   90.00
_cell.angle_beta   90.00
_cell.angle_gamma   90.00
#
_symmetry.space_group_name_H-M   'P 1'
#
loop_
_entity.id
_entity.type
_entity.pdbx_description
1 polymer ?
#
loop_
_entity_poly.entity_id
_entity_poly.type
_entity_poly.pdbx_seq_one_letter_code
_entity_poly.pdbx_strand_id
1 'polypeptide(L)'
;MTPKQSLHAIWWRHAALPLVLFVASAAAIGLTSFDTTLARAYFFDGTRWIGAESWWTNEFLHEGGRWAIRLVAVAALVLWGLGKALPRYVRCKRPASYVAIALILSTGLVGLAKSQTNIDCPSDLEGFGGTRPHVGLFEDRPDGLPHAACFPAAHSSSGFALFAFYFLWRERDRRLAHAGLALGLVTGIAFGIAQQSRGAHFISHDVWSAFLVWMISLTVYVYGFRCRVFDSVPMETPQAQAAVR
;
A
#
# COMPACT_ATOMS: atom_id res chain seq x y z
N MET A 1 -5.50 28.76 -21.43
CA MET A 1 -6.39 27.97 -20.55
C MET A 1 -6.33 26.53 -21.05
N THR A 2 -5.61 25.65 -20.37
CA THR A 2 -5.61 24.20 -20.67
C THR A 2 -7.01 23.63 -20.38
N PRO A 3 -7.57 22.78 -21.26
CA PRO A 3 -8.87 22.18 -21.03
C PRO A 3 -8.86 21.46 -19.68
N LYS A 4 -9.85 21.74 -18.83
CA LYS A 4 -10.02 21.03 -17.54
C LYS A 4 -10.23 19.55 -17.85
N GLN A 5 -9.20 18.74 -17.68
CA GLN A 5 -9.35 17.30 -17.78
C GLN A 5 -10.40 16.86 -16.75
N SER A 6 -11.32 15.99 -17.15
CA SER A 6 -12.29 15.44 -16.22
C SER A 6 -11.57 14.60 -15.15
N LEU A 7 -12.10 14.56 -13.92
CA LEU A 7 -11.54 13.71 -12.85
C LEU A 7 -11.43 12.25 -13.29
N HIS A 8 -12.40 11.79 -14.06
CA HIS A 8 -12.43 10.45 -14.65
C HIS A 8 -11.23 10.21 -15.60
N ALA A 9 -10.90 11.17 -16.47
CA ALA A 9 -9.75 11.06 -17.37
C ALA A 9 -8.42 11.00 -16.60
N ILE A 10 -8.30 11.80 -15.51
CA ILE A 10 -7.11 11.75 -14.64
C ILE A 10 -7.01 10.39 -13.94
N TRP A 11 -8.13 9.88 -13.43
CA TRP A 11 -8.17 8.58 -12.77
C TRP A 11 -7.71 7.47 -13.73
N TRP A 12 -8.29 7.36 -14.92
CA TRP A 12 -7.90 6.36 -15.92
C TRP A 12 -6.45 6.48 -16.38
N ARG A 13 -5.93 7.70 -16.52
CA ARG A 13 -4.52 7.91 -16.86
C ARG A 13 -3.55 7.28 -15.87
N HIS A 14 -3.92 7.19 -14.59
CA HIS A 14 -3.10 6.60 -13.53
C HIS A 14 -3.52 5.18 -13.15
N ALA A 15 -4.69 4.73 -13.57
CA ALA A 15 -5.17 3.38 -13.34
C ALA A 15 -4.79 2.41 -14.46
N ALA A 16 -4.77 2.84 -15.73
CA ALA A 16 -4.64 1.93 -16.87
C ALA A 16 -3.34 1.11 -16.85
N LEU A 17 -2.18 1.76 -16.69
CA LEU A 17 -0.91 1.04 -16.65
C LEU A 17 -0.80 0.11 -15.43
N PRO A 18 -1.08 0.55 -14.19
CA PRO A 18 -1.10 -0.36 -13.05
C PRO A 18 -2.08 -1.52 -13.20
N LEU A 19 -3.25 -1.30 -13.80
CA LEU A 19 -4.22 -2.35 -14.07
C LEU A 19 -3.69 -3.38 -15.08
N VAL A 20 -3.09 -2.93 -16.19
CA VAL A 20 -2.49 -3.83 -17.18
C VAL A 20 -1.35 -4.64 -16.56
N LEU A 21 -0.46 -4.00 -15.81
CA LEU A 21 0.64 -4.68 -15.13
C LEU A 21 0.13 -5.69 -14.10
N PHE A 22 -0.89 -5.31 -13.33
CA PHE A 22 -1.52 -6.19 -12.36
C PHE A 22 -2.15 -7.41 -13.02
N VAL A 23 -2.99 -7.22 -14.05
CA VAL A 23 -3.66 -8.31 -14.75
C VAL A 23 -2.64 -9.26 -15.40
N ALA A 24 -1.61 -8.71 -16.05
CA ALA A 24 -0.54 -9.51 -16.64
C ALA A 24 0.22 -10.33 -15.61
N SER A 25 0.60 -9.70 -14.48
CA SER A 25 1.32 -10.38 -13.39
C SER A 25 0.45 -11.42 -12.69
N ALA A 26 -0.80 -11.07 -12.36
CA ALA A 26 -1.73 -11.99 -11.72
C ALA A 26 -2.06 -13.20 -12.61
N ALA A 27 -2.25 -12.97 -13.91
CA ALA A 27 -2.45 -14.04 -14.87
C ALA A 27 -1.20 -14.93 -15.02
N ALA A 28 -0.02 -14.32 -15.15
CA ALA A 28 1.24 -15.06 -15.25
C ALA A 28 1.48 -15.95 -14.01
N ILE A 29 1.24 -15.41 -12.81
CA ILE A 29 1.40 -16.16 -11.57
C ILE A 29 0.31 -17.22 -11.41
N GLY A 30 -0.96 -16.87 -11.66
CA GLY A 30 -2.10 -17.77 -11.46
C GLY A 30 -2.18 -18.92 -12.46
N LEU A 31 -1.62 -18.75 -13.69
CA LEU A 31 -1.56 -19.79 -14.71
C LEU A 31 -0.31 -20.66 -14.60
N THR A 32 0.59 -20.38 -13.68
CA THR A 32 1.85 -21.10 -13.50
C THR A 32 2.07 -21.46 -12.04
N SER A 33 3.06 -22.30 -11.77
CA SER A 33 3.54 -22.58 -10.41
C SER A 33 4.55 -21.54 -9.92
N PHE A 34 4.47 -20.28 -10.37
CA PHE A 34 5.49 -19.26 -10.09
C PHE A 34 5.64 -18.98 -8.59
N ASP A 35 4.54 -18.85 -7.85
CA ASP A 35 4.53 -18.63 -6.39
C ASP A 35 5.35 -19.72 -5.65
N THR A 36 5.01 -20.96 -5.89
CA THR A 36 5.65 -22.11 -5.24
C THR A 36 7.09 -22.33 -5.72
N THR A 37 7.36 -22.08 -7.01
CA THR A 37 8.70 -22.17 -7.57
C THR A 37 9.63 -21.12 -6.98
N LEU A 38 9.18 -19.87 -6.90
CA LEU A 38 9.94 -18.77 -6.30
C LEU A 38 10.21 -19.04 -4.81
N ALA A 39 9.19 -19.48 -4.08
CA ALA A 39 9.31 -19.79 -2.67
C ALA A 39 10.35 -20.91 -2.41
N ARG A 40 10.31 -21.98 -3.21
CA ARG A 40 11.29 -23.08 -3.11
C ARG A 40 12.69 -22.66 -3.52
N ALA A 41 12.82 -21.78 -4.52
CA ALA A 41 14.13 -21.38 -5.03
C ALA A 41 14.89 -20.45 -4.09
N TYR A 42 14.19 -19.60 -3.33
CA TYR A 42 14.81 -18.50 -2.60
C TYR A 42 14.47 -18.40 -1.11
N PHE A 43 13.38 -18.99 -0.65
CA PHE A 43 12.86 -18.75 0.70
C PHE A 43 12.67 -19.99 1.55
N PHE A 44 12.58 -21.19 0.96
CA PHE A 44 12.38 -22.46 1.67
C PHE A 44 13.51 -23.44 1.35
N ASP A 45 14.28 -23.85 2.37
CA ASP A 45 15.47 -24.73 2.18
C ASP A 45 15.13 -26.23 2.09
N GLY A 46 13.86 -26.59 2.02
CA GLY A 46 13.35 -27.95 2.02
C GLY A 46 12.88 -28.43 3.39
N THR A 47 13.24 -27.73 4.46
CA THR A 47 12.87 -28.07 5.85
C THR A 47 12.27 -26.87 6.59
N ARG A 48 12.77 -25.66 6.33
CA ARG A 48 12.36 -24.44 7.03
C ARG A 48 12.41 -23.21 6.11
N TRP A 49 11.70 -22.18 6.51
CA TRP A 49 11.75 -20.87 5.90
C TRP A 49 12.96 -20.09 6.40
N ILE A 50 13.80 -19.59 5.48
CA ILE A 50 15.10 -18.98 5.81
C ILE A 50 14.99 -17.73 6.70
N GLY A 51 13.87 -17.04 6.67
CA GLY A 51 13.59 -15.83 7.46
C GLY A 51 12.80 -16.08 8.74
N ALA A 52 12.37 -17.34 9.03
CA ALA A 52 11.47 -17.62 10.15
C ALA A 52 12.03 -17.17 11.51
N GLU A 53 13.33 -17.39 11.73
CA GLU A 53 14.04 -17.04 12.96
C GLU A 53 14.97 -15.83 12.83
N SER A 54 14.95 -15.13 11.68
CA SER A 54 15.84 -14.01 11.43
C SER A 54 15.37 -12.76 12.16
N TRP A 55 16.25 -12.11 12.93
CA TRP A 55 16.00 -10.83 13.57
C TRP A 55 15.63 -9.75 12.56
N TRP A 56 16.27 -9.74 11.36
CA TRP A 56 16.00 -8.76 10.31
C TRP A 56 14.58 -8.81 9.79
N THR A 57 14.02 -10.01 9.63
CA THR A 57 12.68 -10.19 9.09
C THR A 57 11.59 -10.04 10.17
N ASN A 58 11.88 -10.47 11.41
CA ASN A 58 10.92 -10.43 12.51
C ASN A 58 10.92 -9.06 13.22
N GLU A 59 12.07 -8.68 13.79
CA GLU A 59 12.11 -7.48 14.64
C GLU A 59 12.25 -6.20 13.80
N PHE A 60 13.23 -6.16 12.88
CA PHE A 60 13.52 -4.93 12.17
C PHE A 60 12.48 -4.62 11.09
N LEU A 61 12.26 -5.52 10.13
CA LEU A 61 11.34 -5.25 9.01
C LEU A 61 9.88 -5.44 9.40
N HIS A 62 9.53 -6.47 10.18
CA HIS A 62 8.14 -6.70 10.53
C HIS A 62 7.68 -5.75 11.65
N GLU A 63 8.26 -5.81 12.84
CA GLU A 63 7.82 -4.97 13.95
C GLU A 63 8.27 -3.51 13.78
N GLY A 64 9.53 -3.26 13.46
CA GLY A 64 10.06 -1.92 13.22
C GLY A 64 9.37 -1.23 12.04
N GLY A 65 9.16 -1.95 10.93
CA GLY A 65 8.42 -1.48 9.77
C GLY A 65 6.99 -1.07 10.10
N ARG A 66 6.27 -1.89 10.88
CA ARG A 66 4.91 -1.54 11.34
C ARG A 66 4.88 -0.27 12.16
N TRP A 67 5.85 -0.11 13.07
CA TRP A 67 5.96 1.11 13.87
C TRP A 67 6.29 2.33 13.02
N ALA A 68 7.20 2.19 12.04
CA ALA A 68 7.54 3.30 11.14
C ALA A 68 6.30 3.81 10.38
N ILE A 69 5.49 2.91 9.80
CA ILE A 69 4.27 3.30 9.07
C ILE A 69 3.22 3.89 10.02
N ARG A 70 3.06 3.34 11.23
CA ARG A 70 2.17 3.91 12.25
C ARG A 70 2.59 5.33 12.64
N LEU A 71 3.90 5.57 12.80
CA LEU A 71 4.41 6.90 13.10
C LEU A 71 4.12 7.90 11.98
N VAL A 72 4.24 7.49 10.71
CA VAL A 72 3.85 8.34 9.56
C VAL A 72 2.36 8.69 9.63
N ALA A 73 1.49 7.71 9.91
CA ALA A 73 0.05 7.95 10.03
C ALA A 73 -0.29 8.87 11.23
N VAL A 74 0.33 8.64 12.37
CA VAL A 74 0.17 9.50 13.58
C VAL A 74 0.67 10.91 13.30
N ALA A 75 1.84 11.07 12.68
CA ALA A 75 2.36 12.39 12.30
C ALA A 75 1.40 13.13 11.36
N ALA A 76 0.81 12.43 10.38
CA ALA A 76 -0.19 13.01 9.50
C ALA A 76 -1.46 13.45 10.27
N LEU A 77 -1.96 12.64 11.20
CA LEU A 77 -3.10 12.99 12.04
C LEU A 77 -2.80 14.19 12.97
N VAL A 78 -1.62 14.21 13.58
CA VAL A 78 -1.17 15.35 14.42
C VAL A 78 -1.08 16.63 13.60
N LEU A 79 -0.44 16.59 12.42
CA LEU A 79 -0.36 17.76 11.52
C LEU A 79 -1.73 18.24 11.06
N TRP A 80 -2.65 17.31 10.77
CA TRP A 80 -4.04 17.66 10.48
C TRP A 80 -4.73 18.36 11.66
N GLY A 81 -4.58 17.82 12.87
CA GLY A 81 -5.12 18.41 14.10
C GLY A 81 -4.52 19.80 14.40
N LEU A 82 -3.20 19.94 14.27
CA LEU A 82 -2.52 21.24 14.40
C LEU A 82 -2.99 22.24 13.33
N GLY A 83 -3.23 21.78 12.10
CA GLY A 83 -3.77 22.60 11.03
C GLY A 83 -5.22 23.06 11.28
N LYS A 84 -5.97 22.39 12.15
CA LYS A 84 -7.28 22.84 12.63
C LYS A 84 -7.19 23.82 13.80
N ALA A 85 -6.23 23.62 14.69
CA ALA A 85 -6.12 24.37 15.94
C ALA A 85 -5.27 25.64 15.82
N LEU A 86 -4.25 25.65 14.95
CA LEU A 86 -3.23 26.70 14.91
C LEU A 86 -3.09 27.30 13.51
N PRO A 87 -3.26 28.64 13.35
CA PRO A 87 -3.19 29.31 12.02
C PRO A 87 -1.87 29.03 11.26
N ARG A 88 -0.74 28.94 11.97
CA ARG A 88 0.58 28.65 11.36
C ARG A 88 0.66 27.31 10.63
N TYR A 89 -0.18 26.34 10.98
CA TYR A 89 -0.21 25.00 10.39
C TYR A 89 -1.39 24.79 9.41
N VAL A 90 -2.21 25.79 9.16
CA VAL A 90 -3.41 25.67 8.32
C VAL A 90 -3.10 25.11 6.93
N ARG A 91 -1.93 25.44 6.35
CA ARG A 91 -1.48 24.94 5.06
C ARG A 91 -1.17 23.44 5.06
N CYS A 92 -0.86 22.87 6.21
CA CYS A 92 -0.58 21.43 6.36
C CYS A 92 -1.86 20.60 6.50
N LYS A 93 -2.99 21.20 6.85
CA LYS A 93 -4.24 20.51 7.15
C LYS A 93 -4.69 19.59 6.05
N ARG A 94 -4.80 20.09 4.83
CA ARG A 94 -5.32 19.32 3.68
C ARG A 94 -4.33 18.26 3.19
N PRO A 95 -3.03 18.54 3.00
CA PRO A 95 -2.03 17.51 2.70
C PRO A 95 -1.99 16.40 3.74
N ALA A 96 -1.98 16.76 5.03
CA ALA A 96 -1.94 15.80 6.13
C ALA A 96 -3.20 14.92 6.19
N SER A 97 -4.39 15.51 5.97
CA SER A 97 -5.63 14.72 5.91
C SER A 97 -5.62 13.73 4.74
N TYR A 98 -5.08 14.13 3.58
CA TYR A 98 -4.94 13.22 2.44
C TYR A 98 -4.06 12.02 2.79
N VAL A 99 -2.86 12.26 3.33
CA VAL A 99 -1.94 11.18 3.72
C VAL A 99 -2.58 10.27 4.75
N ALA A 100 -3.16 10.83 5.82
CA ALA A 100 -3.81 10.05 6.87
C ALA A 100 -4.93 9.15 6.30
N ILE A 101 -5.84 9.72 5.49
CA ILE A 101 -6.96 8.97 4.89
C ILE A 101 -6.44 7.88 3.94
N ALA A 102 -5.46 8.20 3.07
CA ALA A 102 -4.91 7.23 2.14
C ALA A 102 -4.23 6.05 2.87
N LEU A 103 -3.41 6.31 3.91
CA LEU A 103 -2.77 5.27 4.69
C LEU A 103 -3.79 4.40 5.44
N ILE A 104 -4.74 5.01 6.14
CA ILE A 104 -5.74 4.30 6.93
C ILE A 104 -6.64 3.45 6.02
N LEU A 105 -7.11 3.99 4.90
CA LEU A 105 -7.95 3.23 3.97
C LEU A 105 -7.16 2.12 3.29
N SER A 106 -5.91 2.37 2.87
CA SER A 106 -5.09 1.34 2.22
C SER A 106 -4.83 0.16 3.14
N THR A 107 -4.39 0.40 4.38
CA THR A 107 -4.11 -0.67 5.33
C THR A 107 -5.38 -1.32 5.87
N GLY A 108 -6.42 -0.52 6.12
CA GLY A 108 -7.70 -1.00 6.65
C GLY A 108 -8.47 -1.87 5.66
N LEU A 109 -8.59 -1.44 4.39
CA LEU A 109 -9.32 -2.22 3.38
C LEU A 109 -8.57 -3.50 2.98
N VAL A 110 -7.24 -3.47 2.91
CA VAL A 110 -6.45 -4.70 2.69
C VAL A 110 -6.58 -5.64 3.90
N GLY A 111 -6.55 -5.11 5.12
CA GLY A 111 -6.77 -5.91 6.34
C GLY A 111 -8.18 -6.54 6.38
N LEU A 112 -9.20 -5.79 5.97
CA LEU A 112 -10.57 -6.30 5.85
C LEU A 112 -10.67 -7.38 4.76
N ALA A 113 -10.12 -7.15 3.58
CA ALA A 113 -10.09 -8.16 2.51
C ALA A 113 -9.40 -9.44 2.98
N LYS A 114 -8.27 -9.32 3.68
CA LYS A 114 -7.53 -10.45 4.25
C LYS A 114 -8.38 -11.31 5.19
N SER A 115 -9.27 -10.72 5.98
CA SER A 115 -10.15 -11.46 6.89
C SER A 115 -11.28 -12.22 6.17
N GLN A 116 -11.51 -11.93 4.87
CA GLN A 116 -12.61 -12.52 4.10
C GLN A 116 -12.17 -13.58 3.08
N THR A 117 -10.89 -13.62 2.70
CA THR A 117 -10.43 -14.45 1.60
C THR A 117 -10.19 -15.92 1.95
N ASN A 118 -10.01 -16.25 3.23
CA ASN A 118 -9.82 -17.62 3.71
C ASN A 118 -8.72 -18.41 2.97
N ILE A 119 -7.57 -17.77 2.68
CA ILE A 119 -6.42 -18.35 1.99
C ILE A 119 -5.32 -18.68 3.00
N ASP A 120 -4.75 -19.88 2.91
CA ASP A 120 -3.70 -20.37 3.78
C ASP A 120 -2.35 -19.65 3.54
N CYS A 121 -1.53 -19.59 4.60
CA CYS A 121 -0.15 -19.11 4.47
C CYS A 121 0.71 -20.18 3.80
N PRO A 122 1.77 -19.81 3.06
CA PRO A 122 2.70 -20.78 2.50
C PRO A 122 3.25 -21.78 3.52
N SER A 123 3.53 -21.33 4.74
CA SER A 123 4.02 -22.18 5.83
C SER A 123 3.03 -23.25 6.33
N ASP A 124 1.73 -23.09 6.02
CA ASP A 124 0.70 -24.07 6.38
C ASP A 124 0.52 -25.17 5.33
N LEU A 125 1.12 -25.00 4.14
CA LEU A 125 0.90 -25.85 3.00
C LEU A 125 1.79 -27.10 2.98
N GLU A 126 1.25 -28.20 2.43
CA GLU A 126 2.02 -29.41 2.10
C GLU A 126 3.21 -29.06 1.21
N GLY A 127 4.36 -29.65 1.52
CA GLY A 127 5.61 -29.38 0.82
C GLY A 127 6.32 -28.07 1.19
N PHE A 128 5.79 -27.35 2.22
CA PHE A 128 6.39 -26.17 2.83
C PHE A 128 6.44 -26.23 4.38
N GLY A 129 6.34 -27.43 4.93
CA GLY A 129 6.38 -27.67 6.37
C GLY A 129 5.00 -27.79 7.02
N GLY A 130 3.93 -27.46 6.33
CA GLY A 130 2.55 -27.60 6.79
C GLY A 130 1.87 -28.88 6.29
N THR A 131 0.57 -28.97 6.54
CA THR A 131 -0.27 -30.13 6.24
C THR A 131 -1.50 -29.81 5.41
N ARG A 132 -1.67 -28.56 4.97
CA ARG A 132 -2.84 -28.12 4.23
C ARG A 132 -2.62 -28.19 2.71
N PRO A 133 -3.62 -28.58 1.92
CA PRO A 133 -3.51 -28.55 0.47
C PRO A 133 -3.34 -27.11 -0.03
N HIS A 134 -2.61 -26.94 -1.12
CA HIS A 134 -2.56 -25.64 -1.81
C HIS A 134 -3.89 -25.41 -2.52
N VAL A 135 -4.56 -24.29 -2.22
CA VAL A 135 -5.83 -23.87 -2.83
C VAL A 135 -5.62 -22.51 -3.47
N GLY A 136 -5.95 -22.38 -4.73
CA GLY A 136 -5.88 -21.11 -5.47
C GLY A 136 -6.96 -20.13 -5.02
N LEU A 137 -6.75 -18.84 -5.32
CA LEU A 137 -7.64 -17.76 -4.88
C LEU A 137 -9.11 -17.92 -5.32
N PHE A 138 -9.34 -18.59 -6.44
CA PHE A 138 -10.67 -18.81 -7.03
C PHE A 138 -11.11 -20.28 -7.00
N GLU A 139 -10.42 -21.10 -6.21
CA GLU A 139 -10.75 -22.51 -6.04
C GLU A 139 -11.52 -22.73 -4.75
N ASP A 140 -12.37 -23.76 -4.74
CA ASP A 140 -13.12 -24.13 -3.55
C ASP A 140 -12.19 -24.77 -2.52
N ARG A 141 -12.18 -24.21 -1.32
CA ARG A 141 -11.38 -24.71 -0.22
C ARG A 141 -12.06 -25.91 0.42
N PRO A 142 -11.38 -27.05 0.68
CA PRO A 142 -11.94 -28.21 1.36
C PRO A 142 -12.56 -27.85 2.70
N ASP A 143 -13.70 -28.50 3.01
CA ASP A 143 -14.41 -28.33 4.29
C ASP A 143 -13.57 -28.87 5.48
N GLY A 144 -13.81 -28.31 6.65
CA GLY A 144 -13.18 -28.76 7.90
C GLY A 144 -11.78 -28.18 8.17
N LEU A 145 -11.19 -27.42 7.25
CA LEU A 145 -9.93 -26.73 7.51
C LEU A 145 -10.19 -25.46 8.36
N PRO A 146 -9.29 -25.14 9.31
CA PRO A 146 -9.38 -23.91 10.09
C PRO A 146 -9.37 -22.67 9.19
N HIS A 147 -10.11 -21.63 9.60
CA HIS A 147 -10.09 -20.36 8.86
C HIS A 147 -8.67 -19.81 8.73
N ALA A 148 -8.32 -19.35 7.55
CA ALA A 148 -7.03 -18.77 7.23
C ALA A 148 -7.18 -17.32 6.75
N ALA A 149 -6.14 -16.51 6.99
CA ALA A 149 -6.16 -15.10 6.66
C ALA A 149 -4.76 -14.64 6.21
N CYS A 150 -4.29 -15.16 5.05
CA CYS A 150 -2.97 -14.82 4.54
C CYS A 150 -2.98 -14.00 3.25
N PHE A 151 -4.13 -13.83 2.62
CA PHE A 151 -4.25 -13.06 1.38
C PHE A 151 -5.30 -11.93 1.53
N PRO A 152 -5.07 -10.71 0.98
CA PRO A 152 -3.79 -10.18 0.47
C PRO A 152 -2.77 -9.89 1.60
N ALA A 153 -1.53 -9.52 1.24
CA ALA A 153 -0.45 -9.30 2.18
C ALA A 153 -0.61 -7.96 2.92
N ALA A 154 -1.11 -8.00 4.17
CA ALA A 154 -1.36 -6.78 4.94
C ALA A 154 -0.07 -6.04 5.34
N HIS A 155 1.06 -6.75 5.53
CA HIS A 155 2.31 -6.10 5.92
C HIS A 155 2.93 -5.32 4.76
N SER A 156 3.08 -5.93 3.58
CA SER A 156 3.57 -5.24 2.38
C SER A 156 2.64 -4.10 1.95
N SER A 157 1.31 -4.25 2.13
CA SER A 157 0.35 -3.17 1.86
C SER A 157 0.63 -1.93 2.69
N SER A 158 1.12 -2.07 3.93
CA SER A 158 1.50 -0.92 4.75
C SER A 158 2.70 -0.16 4.17
N GLY A 159 3.68 -0.87 3.62
CA GLY A 159 4.80 -0.26 2.90
C GLY A 159 4.35 0.41 1.59
N PHE A 160 3.54 -0.28 0.78
CA PHE A 160 2.96 0.28 -0.44
C PHE A 160 2.03 1.47 -0.16
N ALA A 161 1.45 1.61 1.03
CA ALA A 161 0.61 2.76 1.39
C ALA A 161 1.35 4.10 1.26
N LEU A 162 2.68 4.10 1.29
CA LEU A 162 3.51 5.27 1.00
C LEU A 162 3.40 5.76 -0.47
N PHE A 163 2.73 5.02 -1.38
CA PHE A 163 2.30 5.56 -2.69
C PHE A 163 1.45 6.83 -2.55
N ALA A 164 0.83 7.06 -1.40
CA ALA A 164 0.17 8.32 -1.09
C ALA A 164 1.09 9.52 -1.30
N PHE A 165 2.40 9.40 -1.06
CA PHE A 165 3.35 10.50 -1.27
C PHE A 165 3.56 10.81 -2.77
N TYR A 166 3.42 9.83 -3.68
CA TYR A 166 3.41 10.12 -5.11
C TYR A 166 2.28 11.07 -5.47
N PHE A 167 1.05 10.77 -5.05
CA PHE A 167 -0.11 11.59 -5.36
C PHE A 167 -0.11 12.90 -4.56
N LEU A 168 0.47 12.92 -3.36
CA LEU A 168 0.65 14.15 -2.58
C LEU A 168 1.41 15.22 -3.37
N TRP A 169 2.54 14.84 -3.98
CA TRP A 169 3.43 15.78 -4.67
C TRP A 169 3.20 15.92 -6.16
N ARG A 170 2.33 15.09 -6.73
CA ARG A 170 2.13 14.92 -8.16
C ARG A 170 1.94 16.24 -8.94
N GLU A 171 1.16 17.17 -8.41
CA GLU A 171 0.85 18.43 -9.07
C GLU A 171 1.81 19.58 -8.69
N ARG A 172 2.66 19.37 -7.69
CA ARG A 172 3.52 20.41 -7.15
C ARG A 172 4.99 20.21 -7.47
N ASP A 173 5.49 19.00 -7.31
CA ASP A 173 6.89 18.66 -7.55
C ASP A 173 7.02 17.21 -8.04
N ARG A 174 7.40 17.08 -9.32
CA ARG A 174 7.55 15.77 -9.97
C ARG A 174 8.67 14.93 -9.36
N ARG A 175 9.76 15.56 -8.88
CA ARG A 175 10.87 14.84 -8.25
C ARG A 175 10.46 14.23 -6.93
N LEU A 176 9.77 15.01 -6.08
CA LEU A 176 9.21 14.51 -4.83
C LEU A 176 8.12 13.46 -5.06
N ALA A 177 7.32 13.60 -6.11
CA ALA A 177 6.33 12.58 -6.48
C ALA A 177 7.02 11.25 -6.82
N HIS A 178 8.05 11.26 -7.69
CA HIS A 178 8.76 10.03 -8.02
C HIS A 178 9.54 9.47 -6.83
N ALA A 179 10.09 10.31 -5.96
CA ALA A 179 10.69 9.87 -4.70
C ALA A 179 9.67 9.17 -3.78
N GLY A 180 8.44 9.72 -3.69
CA GLY A 180 7.33 9.08 -2.98
C GLY A 180 6.92 7.74 -3.58
N LEU A 181 6.88 7.63 -4.92
CA LEU A 181 6.66 6.36 -5.62
C LEU A 181 7.75 5.34 -5.29
N ALA A 182 9.01 5.74 -5.42
CA ALA A 182 10.16 4.88 -5.12
C ALA A 182 10.16 4.43 -3.66
N LEU A 183 9.86 5.34 -2.74
CA LEU A 183 9.74 5.02 -1.30
C LEU A 183 8.68 3.93 -1.07
N GLY A 184 7.49 4.08 -1.64
CA GLY A 184 6.42 3.09 -1.51
C GLY A 184 6.79 1.73 -2.14
N LEU A 185 7.42 1.74 -3.33
CA LEU A 185 7.89 0.51 -3.97
C LEU A 185 8.97 -0.20 -3.14
N VAL A 186 10.01 0.51 -2.74
CA VAL A 186 11.14 -0.07 -1.98
C VAL A 186 10.65 -0.62 -0.64
N THR A 187 9.85 0.16 0.08
CA THR A 187 9.35 -0.27 1.40
C THR A 187 8.38 -1.44 1.27
N GLY A 188 7.43 -1.38 0.32
CA GLY A 188 6.46 -2.45 0.10
C GLY A 188 7.13 -3.76 -0.33
N ILE A 189 8.10 -3.70 -1.25
CA ILE A 189 8.87 -4.86 -1.71
C ILE A 189 9.72 -5.43 -0.56
N ALA A 190 10.42 -4.59 0.21
CA ALA A 190 11.22 -5.03 1.34
C ALA A 190 10.36 -5.76 2.39
N PHE A 191 9.18 -5.21 2.69
CA PHE A 191 8.23 -5.85 3.60
C PHE A 191 7.68 -7.16 3.01
N GLY A 192 7.40 -7.20 1.69
CA GLY A 192 6.98 -8.40 0.99
C GLY A 192 8.02 -9.52 1.07
N ILE A 193 9.28 -9.21 0.70
CA ILE A 193 10.39 -10.17 0.76
C ILE A 193 10.58 -10.69 2.19
N ALA A 194 10.50 -9.83 3.20
CA ALA A 194 10.59 -10.27 4.60
C ALA A 194 9.49 -11.27 4.96
N GLN A 195 8.26 -11.05 4.50
CA GLN A 195 7.14 -11.96 4.77
C GLN A 195 7.21 -13.25 3.93
N GLN A 196 7.67 -13.17 2.68
CA GLN A 196 7.91 -14.35 1.84
C GLN A 196 8.98 -15.24 2.47
N SER A 197 10.09 -14.67 2.95
CA SER A 197 11.17 -15.43 3.61
C SER A 197 10.74 -16.11 4.91
N ARG A 198 9.65 -15.64 5.54
CA ARG A 198 9.04 -16.25 6.74
C ARG A 198 7.94 -17.28 6.42
N GLY A 199 7.61 -17.48 5.15
CA GLY A 199 6.50 -18.34 4.74
C GLY A 199 5.11 -17.76 5.03
N ALA A 200 5.01 -16.46 5.31
CA ALA A 200 3.74 -15.81 5.58
C ALA A 200 2.96 -15.47 4.30
N HIS A 201 3.65 -15.17 3.20
CA HIS A 201 3.03 -14.76 1.95
C HIS A 201 3.77 -15.32 0.73
N PHE A 202 3.04 -15.53 -0.37
CA PHE A 202 3.59 -15.66 -1.71
C PHE A 202 3.72 -14.28 -2.37
N ILE A 203 4.48 -14.20 -3.48
CA ILE A 203 4.63 -12.95 -4.23
C ILE A 203 3.30 -12.46 -4.83
N SER A 204 2.40 -13.35 -5.20
CA SER A 204 1.05 -12.99 -5.64
C SER A 204 0.31 -12.12 -4.62
N HIS A 205 0.44 -12.43 -3.32
CA HIS A 205 -0.19 -11.66 -2.24
C HIS A 205 0.31 -10.21 -2.20
N ASP A 206 1.60 -10.00 -2.51
CA ASP A 206 2.21 -8.67 -2.56
C ASP A 206 1.80 -7.90 -3.80
N VAL A 207 1.70 -8.57 -4.96
CA VAL A 207 1.21 -7.98 -6.22
C VAL A 207 -0.22 -7.45 -6.06
N TRP A 208 -1.11 -8.24 -5.46
CA TRP A 208 -2.47 -7.81 -5.15
C TRP A 208 -2.48 -6.63 -4.19
N SER A 209 -1.67 -6.67 -3.14
CA SER A 209 -1.58 -5.57 -2.17
C SER A 209 -1.08 -4.28 -2.79
N ALA A 210 -0.05 -4.34 -3.64
CA ALA A 210 0.47 -3.17 -4.34
C ALA A 210 -0.59 -2.53 -5.23
N PHE A 211 -1.33 -3.35 -6.00
CA PHE A 211 -2.40 -2.87 -6.88
C PHE A 211 -3.55 -2.25 -6.07
N LEU A 212 -4.06 -2.93 -5.05
CA LEU A 212 -5.15 -2.43 -4.22
C LEU A 212 -4.79 -1.08 -3.58
N VAL A 213 -3.61 -0.99 -2.98
CA VAL A 213 -3.12 0.23 -2.33
C VAL A 213 -2.95 1.39 -3.31
N TRP A 214 -2.41 1.11 -4.51
CA TRP A 214 -2.34 2.12 -5.58
C TRP A 214 -3.72 2.66 -5.94
N MET A 215 -4.68 1.76 -6.18
CA MET A 215 -6.04 2.15 -6.58
C MET A 215 -6.77 2.92 -5.49
N ILE A 216 -6.58 2.55 -4.21
CA ILE A 216 -7.15 3.27 -3.07
C ILE A 216 -6.55 4.68 -2.98
N SER A 217 -5.22 4.80 -3.01
CA SER A 217 -4.52 6.08 -2.94
C SER A 217 -4.92 7.01 -4.10
N LEU A 218 -5.01 6.47 -5.33
CA LEU A 218 -5.48 7.17 -6.52
C LEU A 218 -6.94 7.65 -6.35
N THR A 219 -7.81 6.77 -5.88
CA THR A 219 -9.24 7.09 -5.70
C THR A 219 -9.44 8.20 -4.66
N VAL A 220 -8.73 8.12 -3.54
CA VAL A 220 -8.73 9.19 -2.53
C VAL A 220 -8.20 10.50 -3.12
N TYR A 221 -7.11 10.47 -3.89
CA TYR A 221 -6.54 11.64 -4.55
C TYR A 221 -7.52 12.29 -5.52
N VAL A 222 -8.11 11.49 -6.43
CA VAL A 222 -8.95 12.01 -7.50
C VAL A 222 -10.33 12.43 -6.98
N TYR A 223 -11.03 11.57 -6.26
CA TYR A 223 -12.42 11.80 -5.88
C TYR A 223 -12.55 12.45 -4.49
N GLY A 224 -11.70 12.09 -3.54
CA GLY A 224 -11.70 12.69 -2.19
C GLY A 224 -11.13 14.12 -2.19
N PHE A 225 -10.05 14.32 -2.91
CA PHE A 225 -9.33 15.61 -2.92
C PHE A 225 -9.42 16.37 -4.26
N ARG A 226 -10.08 15.81 -5.28
CA ARG A 226 -10.26 16.41 -6.61
C ARG A 226 -8.95 16.86 -7.25
N CYS A 227 -7.89 16.06 -7.06
CA CYS A 227 -6.50 16.33 -7.49
C CYS A 227 -5.90 17.62 -6.90
N ARG A 228 -6.45 18.16 -5.84
CA ARG A 228 -6.00 19.40 -5.18
C ARG A 228 -5.67 19.11 -3.73
N VAL A 229 -4.53 18.48 -3.50
CA VAL A 229 -4.08 18.14 -2.13
C VAL A 229 -3.52 19.37 -1.42
N PHE A 230 -2.86 20.26 -2.14
CA PHE A 230 -2.45 21.57 -1.61
C PHE A 230 -3.50 22.62 -2.00
N ASP A 231 -3.97 23.38 -1.01
CA ASP A 231 -4.83 24.53 -1.29
C ASP A 231 -4.01 25.59 -2.05
N SER A 232 -4.61 26.14 -3.12
CA SER A 232 -4.16 27.43 -3.62
C SER A 232 -4.55 28.46 -2.56
N VAL A 233 -3.60 28.88 -1.75
CA VAL A 233 -3.81 30.03 -0.86
C VAL A 233 -4.10 31.21 -1.81
N PRO A 234 -5.22 31.93 -1.69
CA PRO A 234 -5.39 33.19 -2.39
C PRO A 234 -4.18 34.05 -1.99
N MET A 235 -3.42 34.52 -2.97
CA MET A 235 -2.47 35.61 -2.70
C MET A 235 -3.33 36.77 -2.18
N GLU A 236 -3.17 37.11 -0.90
CA GLU A 236 -3.71 38.36 -0.39
C GLU A 236 -3.17 39.47 -1.29
N THR A 237 -4.06 40.05 -2.06
CA THR A 237 -3.69 41.15 -2.93
C THR A 237 -3.10 42.24 -2.03
N PRO A 238 -2.02 42.93 -2.45
CA PRO A 238 -1.41 44.02 -1.67
C PRO A 238 -2.40 45.12 -1.21
N GLN A 239 -3.56 45.19 -1.86
CA GLN A 239 -4.65 46.08 -1.49
C GLN A 239 -5.36 45.77 -0.16
N ALA A 240 -5.36 44.49 0.30
CA ALA A 240 -5.96 44.15 1.59
C ALA A 240 -5.07 44.56 2.78
N GLN A 241 -3.75 44.70 2.56
CA GLN A 241 -2.83 45.19 3.61
C GLN A 241 -2.83 46.71 3.76
N ALA A 242 -3.29 47.47 2.76
CA ALA A 242 -3.38 48.91 2.82
C ALA A 242 -4.65 49.41 3.54
N ALA A 243 -5.66 48.59 3.74
CA ALA A 243 -6.92 48.92 4.36
C ALA A 243 -6.95 48.73 5.90
N VAL A 244 -5.85 48.22 6.51
CA VAL A 244 -5.71 47.95 7.97
C VAL A 244 -4.65 48.86 8.61
N ARG A 245 -4.16 49.87 7.88
CA ARG A 245 -3.28 50.93 8.48
C ARG A 245 -4.02 52.25 8.63
#